data_1fab4d2ffbcc8ba915ac4ab2104c905c
#
_entry.id   1fab4d2ffbcc8ba915ac4ab2104c905c
#
_cell.length_a   1.000
_cell.length_b   1.000
_cell.length_c   1.000
_cell.angle_alpha   90.00
_cell.angle_beta   90.00
_cell.angle_gamma   90.00
#
_symmetry.space_group_name_H-M   'P 1'
#
loop_
_entity.id
_entity.type
_entity.pdbx_description
1 polymer ?
#
loop_
_entity_poly.entity_id
_entity_poly.type
_entity_poly.pdbx_seq_one_letter_code
_entity_poly.pdbx_strand_id
1 'polypeptide(L)'
;VTSADTTTEQFPVRVFGGPTALFEYGGLRLLTDPTFDAPGDYYESGQRILTKTAPPSGSSADLGRIDVVLLSHDEHPDNLDNSGRVLLADVPLTLTTPEGGRRLGNRAKGLADWESIELDRPGGGRITVTGVPAIHGPGAREDVEPITGQVVGFVLTGEGLPTVYVSGDNASLDAVKEIAERFEPVDTAILFAGAPRFPGVLFDGALIVLDSVQAAEAAEILGTRRVVPVHYDSWAHFTEGRNELVAAFTTAGLVDRLDLGDER
;
A
#
# COMPACT_ATOMS: atom_id res chain seq x y z
N VAL A 1 -29.63 27.17 -1.65
CA VAL A 1 -29.12 25.91 -2.27
C VAL A 1 -28.27 25.25 -1.20
N THR A 2 -28.88 24.32 -0.44
CA THR A 2 -28.22 23.52 0.55
C THR A 2 -27.31 22.53 -0.18
N SER A 3 -26.01 22.68 -0.03
CA SER A 3 -25.01 21.67 -0.39
C SER A 3 -25.35 20.41 0.41
N ALA A 4 -25.74 19.36 -0.27
CA ALA A 4 -25.83 18.04 0.33
C ALA A 4 -24.41 17.62 0.68
N ASP A 5 -24.10 17.60 1.96
CA ASP A 5 -22.92 16.98 2.53
C ASP A 5 -23.11 15.46 2.34
N THR A 6 -22.69 14.95 1.18
CA THR A 6 -22.60 13.52 0.95
C THR A 6 -21.43 13.03 1.77
N THR A 7 -21.68 12.70 3.05
CA THR A 7 -20.79 11.85 3.83
C THR A 7 -20.64 10.54 3.08
N THR A 8 -19.60 10.42 2.28
CA THR A 8 -19.19 9.14 1.68
C THR A 8 -18.91 8.22 2.85
N GLU A 9 -19.71 7.17 2.99
CA GLU A 9 -19.61 6.21 4.09
C GLU A 9 -18.22 5.59 4.08
N GLN A 10 -17.47 5.75 5.17
CA GLN A 10 -16.14 5.19 5.31
C GLN A 10 -16.25 3.67 5.37
N PHE A 11 -15.62 2.97 4.44
CA PHE A 11 -15.56 1.51 4.44
C PHE A 11 -14.51 1.02 5.46
N PRO A 12 -14.76 -0.11 6.16
CA PRO A 12 -13.81 -0.67 7.10
C PRO A 12 -12.56 -1.17 6.37
N VAL A 13 -11.39 -0.86 6.94
CA VAL A 13 -10.10 -1.41 6.51
C VAL A 13 -9.54 -2.24 7.65
N ARG A 14 -9.34 -3.54 7.42
CA ARG A 14 -8.71 -4.44 8.39
C ARG A 14 -7.23 -4.61 8.05
N VAL A 15 -6.36 -4.14 8.94
CA VAL A 15 -4.91 -4.30 8.80
C VAL A 15 -4.46 -5.56 9.54
N PHE A 16 -3.62 -6.39 8.90
CA PHE A 16 -3.12 -7.65 9.45
C PHE A 16 -1.72 -7.54 10.05
N GLY A 17 -1.03 -6.44 9.78
CA GLY A 17 0.37 -6.18 10.12
C GLY A 17 1.22 -6.08 8.85
N GLY A 18 2.37 -5.40 8.94
CA GLY A 18 3.15 -5.04 7.76
C GLY A 18 2.30 -4.29 6.73
N PRO A 19 2.40 -4.62 5.43
CA PRO A 19 1.69 -3.94 4.36
C PRO A 19 0.27 -4.48 4.11
N THR A 20 -0.14 -5.53 4.83
CA THR A 20 -1.34 -6.31 4.48
C THR A 20 -2.60 -5.70 5.05
N ALA A 21 -3.46 -5.19 4.18
CA ALA A 21 -4.76 -4.63 4.51
C ALA A 21 -5.86 -5.22 3.62
N LEU A 22 -7.01 -5.52 4.21
CA LEU A 22 -8.22 -6.01 3.55
C LEU A 22 -9.33 -4.99 3.66
N PHE A 23 -9.96 -4.68 2.53
CA PHE A 23 -11.11 -3.80 2.50
C PHE A 23 -12.08 -4.19 1.37
N GLU A 24 -13.31 -3.70 1.49
CA GLU A 24 -14.31 -3.85 0.44
C GLU A 24 -14.49 -2.53 -0.29
N TYR A 25 -14.44 -2.57 -1.63
CA TYR A 25 -14.62 -1.40 -2.47
C TYR A 25 -15.53 -1.72 -3.65
N GLY A 26 -16.67 -1.06 -3.70
CA GLY A 26 -17.67 -1.32 -4.72
C GLY A 26 -18.27 -2.74 -4.70
N GLY A 27 -18.20 -3.45 -3.59
CA GLY A 27 -18.63 -4.83 -3.43
C GLY A 27 -17.56 -5.86 -3.81
N LEU A 28 -16.37 -5.42 -4.23
CA LEU A 28 -15.20 -6.28 -4.42
C LEU A 28 -14.33 -6.27 -3.17
N ARG A 29 -13.78 -7.42 -2.80
CA ARG A 29 -12.85 -7.56 -1.66
C ARG A 29 -11.42 -7.51 -2.17
N LEU A 30 -10.70 -6.49 -1.71
CA LEU A 30 -9.33 -6.20 -2.13
C LEU A 30 -8.35 -6.41 -0.97
N LEU A 31 -7.21 -7.01 -1.27
CA LEU A 31 -6.13 -7.28 -0.32
C LEU A 31 -4.85 -6.62 -0.82
N THR A 32 -4.17 -5.85 0.03
CA THR A 32 -2.84 -5.30 -0.30
C THR A 32 -1.74 -6.26 0.15
N ASP A 33 -0.66 -6.32 -0.60
CA ASP A 33 0.66 -6.92 -0.29
C ASP A 33 0.60 -8.04 0.76
N PRO A 34 0.19 -9.27 0.39
CA PRO A 34 -0.13 -10.32 1.35
C PRO A 34 1.13 -10.91 2.02
N THR A 35 1.24 -10.76 3.35
CA THR A 35 2.33 -11.28 4.18
C THR A 35 1.78 -11.99 5.41
N PHE A 36 1.60 -13.32 5.32
CA PHE A 36 0.97 -14.15 6.36
C PHE A 36 1.90 -15.18 7.00
N ASP A 37 3.19 -15.19 6.65
CA ASP A 37 4.17 -16.09 7.26
C ASP A 37 4.38 -15.76 8.76
N ALA A 38 4.84 -16.76 9.52
CA ALA A 38 5.19 -16.61 10.92
C ALA A 38 6.41 -15.66 11.10
N PRO A 39 6.65 -15.13 12.31
CA PRO A 39 7.91 -14.45 12.63
C PRO A 39 9.12 -15.31 12.31
N GLY A 40 10.19 -14.69 11.80
CA GLY A 40 11.41 -15.38 11.39
C GLY A 40 12.22 -14.59 10.37
N ASP A 41 13.29 -15.21 9.89
CA ASP A 41 14.20 -14.63 8.91
C ASP A 41 13.80 -15.07 7.51
N TYR A 42 13.67 -14.10 6.61
CA TYR A 42 13.29 -14.30 5.21
C TYR A 42 14.38 -13.75 4.31
N TYR A 43 14.75 -14.55 3.32
CA TYR A 43 15.81 -14.19 2.38
C TYR A 43 15.21 -13.42 1.21
N GLU A 44 15.78 -12.26 0.97
CA GLU A 44 15.57 -11.47 -0.23
C GLU A 44 16.60 -11.83 -1.31
N SER A 45 16.33 -11.50 -2.55
CA SER A 45 17.31 -11.64 -3.64
C SER A 45 18.59 -10.86 -3.29
N GLY A 46 19.76 -11.49 -3.43
CA GLY A 46 21.07 -10.87 -3.07
C GLY A 46 21.54 -11.16 -1.65
N GLN A 47 20.97 -12.16 -0.96
CA GLN A 47 21.37 -12.62 0.40
C GLN A 47 21.05 -11.65 1.55
N ARG A 48 20.23 -10.64 1.33
CA ARG A 48 19.73 -9.81 2.42
C ARG A 48 18.71 -10.62 3.21
N ILE A 49 18.72 -10.45 4.53
CA ILE A 49 17.75 -11.08 5.44
C ILE A 49 16.85 -9.97 5.97
N LEU A 50 15.55 -10.15 5.80
CA LEU A 50 14.53 -9.37 6.46
C LEU A 50 13.91 -10.20 7.59
N THR A 51 13.90 -9.67 8.80
CA THR A 51 13.37 -10.36 9.97
C THR A 51 11.96 -9.89 10.27
N LYS A 52 10.99 -10.80 10.16
CA LYS A 52 9.62 -10.57 10.62
C LYS A 52 9.57 -10.77 12.14
N THR A 53 9.10 -9.77 12.87
CA THR A 53 9.16 -9.71 14.35
C THR A 53 7.83 -10.06 15.01
N ALA A 54 6.71 -9.92 14.30
CA ALA A 54 5.39 -10.23 14.83
C ALA A 54 4.55 -11.04 13.84
N PRO A 55 3.67 -11.93 14.32
CA PRO A 55 2.73 -12.65 13.46
C PRO A 55 1.67 -11.68 12.93
N PRO A 56 1.02 -12.02 11.79
CA PRO A 56 -0.16 -11.29 11.34
C PRO A 56 -1.30 -11.41 12.36
N SER A 57 -2.18 -10.40 12.41
CA SER A 57 -3.36 -10.39 13.32
C SER A 57 -4.50 -11.34 12.89
N GLY A 58 -4.22 -12.31 12.05
CA GLY A 58 -5.14 -13.32 11.55
C GLY A 58 -4.48 -14.21 10.52
N SER A 59 -5.19 -15.24 10.09
CA SER A 59 -4.71 -16.21 9.12
C SER A 59 -5.20 -15.88 7.71
N SER A 60 -4.42 -16.24 6.69
CA SER A 60 -4.88 -16.19 5.29
C SER A 60 -6.13 -17.07 5.06
N ALA A 61 -6.30 -18.14 5.84
CA ALA A 61 -7.49 -19.00 5.77
C ALA A 61 -8.79 -18.30 6.25
N ASP A 62 -8.68 -17.24 7.07
CA ASP A 62 -9.81 -16.50 7.62
C ASP A 62 -10.25 -15.33 6.75
N LEU A 63 -9.56 -15.08 5.65
CA LEU A 63 -9.85 -13.95 4.75
C LEU A 63 -11.18 -14.11 4.01
N GLY A 64 -11.64 -15.35 3.82
CA GLY A 64 -12.73 -15.64 2.91
C GLY A 64 -12.34 -15.36 1.45
N ARG A 65 -13.33 -15.08 0.61
CA ARG A 65 -13.08 -14.79 -0.81
C ARG A 65 -12.34 -13.45 -0.95
N ILE A 66 -11.27 -13.44 -1.73
CA ILE A 66 -10.59 -12.24 -2.22
C ILE A 66 -10.84 -12.15 -3.72
N ASP A 67 -11.26 -10.98 -4.21
CA ASP A 67 -11.51 -10.75 -5.62
C ASP A 67 -10.26 -10.22 -6.33
N VAL A 68 -9.51 -9.34 -5.66
CA VAL A 68 -8.33 -8.69 -6.24
C VAL A 68 -7.23 -8.56 -5.19
N VAL A 69 -6.00 -8.86 -5.55
CA VAL A 69 -4.82 -8.44 -4.81
C VAL A 69 -4.20 -7.23 -5.49
N LEU A 70 -3.94 -6.18 -4.72
CA LEU A 70 -3.15 -5.02 -5.09
C LEU A 70 -1.73 -5.24 -4.54
N LEU A 71 -0.84 -5.71 -5.38
CA LEU A 71 0.53 -6.06 -5.01
C LEU A 71 1.49 -4.99 -5.51
N SER A 72 2.06 -4.21 -4.61
CA SER A 72 2.95 -3.12 -4.97
C SER A 72 4.18 -3.60 -5.75
N HIS A 73 4.75 -4.74 -5.34
CA HIS A 73 5.81 -5.48 -6.02
C HIS A 73 5.97 -6.88 -5.40
N ASP A 74 6.66 -7.79 -6.11
CA ASP A 74 6.74 -9.20 -5.73
C ASP A 74 8.12 -9.66 -5.27
N GLU A 75 9.10 -8.75 -5.21
CA GLU A 75 10.51 -9.11 -5.03
C GLU A 75 10.93 -9.14 -3.55
N HIS A 76 10.20 -8.45 -2.68
CA HIS A 76 10.53 -8.34 -1.26
C HIS A 76 9.59 -9.18 -0.39
N PRO A 77 10.13 -9.94 0.59
CA PRO A 77 9.31 -10.82 1.44
C PRO A 77 8.40 -10.08 2.42
N ASP A 78 8.67 -8.81 2.71
CA ASP A 78 7.83 -7.93 3.50
C ASP A 78 6.63 -7.34 2.73
N ASN A 79 6.57 -7.57 1.40
CA ASN A 79 5.42 -7.23 0.54
C ASN A 79 4.74 -8.48 -0.02
N LEU A 80 5.51 -9.55 -0.29
CA LEU A 80 4.96 -10.83 -0.73
C LEU A 80 5.75 -11.99 -0.15
N ASP A 81 5.31 -12.53 0.98
CA ASP A 81 5.93 -13.70 1.61
C ASP A 81 5.48 -15.03 0.98
N ASN A 82 5.95 -16.17 1.52
CA ASN A 82 5.64 -17.49 0.95
C ASN A 82 4.13 -17.81 1.03
N SER A 83 3.48 -17.51 2.15
CA SER A 83 2.04 -17.71 2.31
C SER A 83 1.24 -16.79 1.39
N GLY A 84 1.70 -15.55 1.19
CA GLY A 84 1.13 -14.61 0.22
C GLY A 84 1.23 -15.15 -1.20
N ARG A 85 2.38 -15.69 -1.61
CA ARG A 85 2.55 -16.33 -2.93
C ARG A 85 1.60 -17.51 -3.14
N VAL A 86 1.38 -18.34 -2.12
CA VAL A 86 0.42 -19.43 -2.18
C VAL A 86 -1.00 -18.88 -2.36
N LEU A 87 -1.37 -17.85 -1.62
CA LEU A 87 -2.68 -17.21 -1.71
C LEU A 87 -2.98 -16.67 -3.12
N LEU A 88 -1.98 -16.09 -3.81
CA LEU A 88 -2.18 -15.57 -5.17
C LEU A 88 -2.69 -16.62 -6.16
N ALA A 89 -2.41 -17.91 -5.94
CA ALA A 89 -2.88 -19.00 -6.81
C ALA A 89 -4.42 -19.15 -6.80
N ASP A 90 -5.07 -18.74 -5.72
CA ASP A 90 -6.53 -18.86 -5.54
C ASP A 90 -7.27 -17.55 -5.83
N VAL A 91 -6.57 -16.42 -5.93
CA VAL A 91 -7.17 -15.11 -6.22
C VAL A 91 -7.41 -14.95 -7.73
N PRO A 92 -8.61 -14.50 -8.15
CA PRO A 92 -8.93 -14.33 -9.58
C PRO A 92 -8.03 -13.35 -10.32
N LEU A 93 -7.56 -12.27 -9.64
CA LEU A 93 -6.78 -11.21 -10.25
C LEU A 93 -5.76 -10.64 -9.24
N THR A 94 -4.51 -10.57 -9.65
CA THR A 94 -3.47 -9.79 -8.97
C THR A 94 -3.04 -8.64 -9.87
N LEU A 95 -3.13 -7.40 -9.38
CA LEU A 95 -2.61 -6.22 -10.06
C LEU A 95 -1.25 -5.88 -9.43
N THR A 96 -0.24 -5.63 -10.25
CA THR A 96 1.14 -5.39 -9.78
C THR A 96 1.93 -4.60 -10.82
N THR A 97 3.25 -4.51 -10.67
CA THR A 97 4.14 -3.90 -11.66
C THR A 97 4.15 -4.69 -12.99
N PRO A 98 4.47 -4.06 -14.12
CA PRO A 98 4.64 -4.76 -15.39
C PRO A 98 5.61 -5.95 -15.30
N GLU A 99 6.69 -5.82 -14.54
CA GLU A 99 7.67 -6.90 -14.34
C GLU A 99 7.15 -8.00 -13.41
N GLY A 100 6.51 -7.62 -12.30
CA GLY A 100 5.84 -8.55 -11.40
C GLY A 100 4.76 -9.37 -12.11
N GLY A 101 3.95 -8.72 -12.97
CA GLY A 101 2.95 -9.40 -13.79
C GLY A 101 3.56 -10.46 -14.71
N ARG A 102 4.74 -10.19 -15.29
CA ARG A 102 5.47 -11.18 -16.12
C ARG A 102 6.03 -12.34 -15.29
N ARG A 103 6.61 -12.04 -14.09
CA ARG A 103 7.18 -13.07 -13.20
C ARG A 103 6.10 -13.99 -12.61
N LEU A 104 5.01 -13.41 -12.14
CA LEU A 104 3.91 -14.16 -11.51
C LEU A 104 3.02 -14.87 -12.54
N GLY A 105 2.91 -14.34 -13.74
CA GLY A 105 2.16 -14.96 -14.84
C GLY A 105 0.66 -15.13 -14.57
N ASN A 106 0.00 -15.91 -15.39
CA ASN A 106 -1.39 -16.39 -15.23
C ASN A 106 -2.42 -15.30 -14.87
N ARG A 107 -2.74 -15.14 -13.57
CA ARG A 107 -3.76 -14.23 -13.04
C ARG A 107 -3.20 -12.89 -12.61
N ALA A 108 -1.90 -12.67 -12.77
CA ALA A 108 -1.27 -11.39 -12.49
C ALA A 108 -1.28 -10.51 -13.75
N LYS A 109 -1.69 -9.26 -13.58
CA LYS A 109 -1.65 -8.23 -14.60
C LYS A 109 -0.81 -7.07 -14.11
N GLY A 110 0.23 -6.73 -14.90
CA GLY A 110 1.02 -5.52 -14.68
C GLY A 110 0.24 -4.28 -15.07
N LEU A 111 0.39 -3.22 -14.30
CA LEU A 111 -0.07 -1.88 -14.63
C LEU A 111 1.14 -0.95 -14.65
N ALA A 112 1.38 -0.32 -15.80
CA ALA A 112 2.32 0.79 -15.89
C ALA A 112 1.73 2.05 -15.23
N ASP A 113 2.57 3.07 -15.02
CA ASP A 113 2.07 4.36 -14.53
C ASP A 113 0.96 4.88 -15.42
N TRP A 114 -0.16 5.25 -14.76
CA TRP A 114 -1.37 5.78 -15.38
C TRP A 114 -2.16 4.78 -16.27
N GLU A 115 -1.72 3.52 -16.35
CA GLU A 115 -2.52 2.46 -16.96
C GLU A 115 -3.66 2.07 -16.01
N SER A 116 -4.85 1.87 -16.59
CA SER A 116 -6.06 1.55 -15.82
C SER A 116 -6.69 0.25 -16.28
N ILE A 117 -7.38 -0.39 -15.35
CA ILE A 117 -8.28 -1.52 -15.63
C ILE A 117 -9.65 -1.24 -15.02
N GLU A 118 -10.69 -1.58 -15.73
CA GLU A 118 -12.06 -1.56 -15.22
C GLU A 118 -12.45 -2.94 -14.71
N LEU A 119 -13.10 -2.99 -13.55
CA LEU A 119 -13.62 -4.21 -12.93
C LEU A 119 -15.12 -4.07 -12.70
N ASP A 120 -15.88 -5.08 -13.08
CA ASP A 120 -17.32 -5.10 -12.88
C ASP A 120 -17.66 -5.27 -11.39
N ARG A 121 -18.60 -4.48 -10.90
CA ARG A 121 -19.11 -4.56 -9.51
C ARG A 121 -20.21 -5.61 -9.42
N PRO A 122 -20.26 -6.42 -8.34
CA PRO A 122 -21.36 -7.38 -8.12
C PRO A 122 -22.75 -6.74 -8.12
N GLY A 123 -22.87 -5.50 -7.65
CA GLY A 123 -24.10 -4.73 -7.60
C GLY A 123 -24.41 -3.93 -8.87
N GLY A 124 -23.63 -4.09 -9.93
CA GLY A 124 -23.69 -3.30 -11.17
C GLY A 124 -22.79 -2.06 -11.15
N GLY A 125 -22.47 -1.59 -12.34
CA GLY A 125 -21.46 -0.54 -12.54
C GLY A 125 -20.03 -1.09 -12.50
N ARG A 126 -19.05 -0.18 -12.47
CA ARG A 126 -17.62 -0.52 -12.51
C ARG A 126 -16.82 0.26 -11.50
N ILE A 127 -15.69 -0.30 -11.11
CA ILE A 127 -14.59 0.43 -10.51
C ILE A 127 -13.43 0.49 -11.50
N THR A 128 -12.64 1.55 -11.40
CA THR A 128 -11.39 1.69 -12.15
C THR A 128 -10.24 1.61 -11.16
N VAL A 129 -9.25 0.75 -11.46
CA VAL A 129 -7.98 0.69 -10.73
C VAL A 129 -6.91 1.21 -11.66
N THR A 130 -6.23 2.28 -11.24
CA THR A 130 -5.14 2.91 -12.00
C THR A 130 -3.82 2.65 -11.29
N GLY A 131 -2.83 2.09 -12.01
CA GLY A 131 -1.44 2.05 -11.56
C GLY A 131 -0.87 3.47 -11.52
N VAL A 132 -0.24 3.83 -10.41
CA VAL A 132 0.33 5.17 -10.23
C VAL A 132 1.80 5.09 -9.81
N PRO A 133 2.60 6.14 -10.09
CA PRO A 133 4.02 6.10 -9.80
C PRO A 133 4.29 5.90 -8.31
N ALA A 134 5.27 5.04 -8.02
CA ALA A 134 5.91 4.88 -6.74
C ALA A 134 7.42 4.73 -6.97
N ILE A 135 8.24 5.28 -6.07
CA ILE A 135 9.70 5.23 -6.15
C ILE A 135 10.22 4.72 -4.81
N HIS A 136 10.82 3.52 -4.86
CA HIS A 136 11.27 2.80 -3.66
C HIS A 136 12.71 3.16 -3.27
N GLY A 137 12.95 4.45 -3.05
CA GLY A 137 14.25 4.98 -2.65
C GLY A 137 14.42 6.47 -2.95
N PRO A 138 15.59 7.02 -2.65
CA PRO A 138 15.90 8.44 -2.85
C PRO A 138 16.32 8.72 -4.29
N GLY A 139 15.80 9.80 -4.89
CA GLY A 139 16.24 10.29 -6.19
C GLY A 139 15.38 9.85 -7.36
N ALA A 140 15.97 9.78 -8.54
CA ALA A 140 15.25 9.48 -9.75
C ALA A 140 14.97 7.99 -9.91
N ARG A 141 13.85 7.65 -10.55
CA ARG A 141 13.39 6.27 -10.74
C ARG A 141 14.45 5.40 -11.42
N GLU A 142 15.09 5.90 -12.45
CA GLU A 142 16.13 5.19 -13.21
C GLU A 142 17.37 4.82 -12.40
N ASP A 143 17.63 5.53 -11.31
CA ASP A 143 18.74 5.25 -10.39
C ASP A 143 18.34 4.26 -9.29
N VAL A 144 17.05 4.23 -8.94
CA VAL A 144 16.50 3.49 -7.80
C VAL A 144 16.02 2.09 -8.20
N GLU A 145 15.23 1.96 -9.26
CA GLU A 145 14.64 0.68 -9.69
C GLU A 145 15.65 -0.45 -9.94
N PRO A 146 16.87 -0.20 -10.47
CA PRO A 146 17.87 -1.28 -10.60
C PRO A 146 18.32 -1.89 -9.27
N ILE A 147 18.05 -1.23 -8.14
CA ILE A 147 18.52 -1.61 -6.80
C ILE A 147 17.37 -2.21 -5.96
N THR A 148 16.21 -1.58 -5.97
CA THR A 148 15.05 -1.95 -5.13
C THR A 148 13.90 -2.58 -5.90
N GLY A 149 14.03 -2.69 -7.22
CA GLY A 149 12.95 -3.19 -8.07
C GLY A 149 11.92 -2.13 -8.43
N GLN A 150 11.05 -2.52 -9.36
CA GLN A 150 9.94 -1.71 -9.82
C GLN A 150 8.79 -1.79 -8.80
N VAL A 151 8.21 -0.64 -8.44
CA VAL A 151 7.06 -0.55 -7.52
C VAL A 151 5.92 0.24 -8.17
N VAL A 152 4.68 -0.12 -7.85
CA VAL A 152 3.47 0.55 -8.30
C VAL A 152 2.55 0.85 -7.12
N GLY A 153 2.02 2.07 -7.07
CA GLY A 153 0.87 2.42 -6.24
C GLY A 153 -0.44 2.22 -7.01
N PHE A 154 -1.56 2.36 -6.32
CA PHE A 154 -2.88 2.19 -6.94
C PHE A 154 -3.84 3.30 -6.54
N VAL A 155 -4.59 3.84 -7.50
CA VAL A 155 -5.74 4.69 -7.23
C VAL A 155 -7.00 3.97 -7.71
N LEU A 156 -8.00 3.90 -6.83
CA LEU A 156 -9.30 3.30 -7.09
C LEU A 156 -10.35 4.40 -7.17
N THR A 157 -11.14 4.36 -8.24
CA THR A 157 -12.27 5.26 -8.47
C THR A 157 -13.49 4.47 -8.91
N GLY A 158 -14.69 5.03 -8.68
CA GLY A 158 -15.95 4.45 -9.16
C GLY A 158 -17.10 5.41 -8.92
N GLU A 159 -18.15 5.32 -9.74
CA GLU A 159 -19.31 6.19 -9.58
C GLU A 159 -19.96 5.99 -8.20
N GLY A 160 -20.10 7.09 -7.46
CA GLY A 160 -20.67 7.09 -6.09
C GLY A 160 -19.77 6.45 -5.03
N LEU A 161 -18.49 6.20 -5.33
CA LEU A 161 -17.51 5.64 -4.39
C LEU A 161 -16.45 6.69 -4.03
N PRO A 162 -15.86 6.58 -2.80
CA PRO A 162 -14.73 7.44 -2.42
C PRO A 162 -13.49 7.11 -3.25
N THR A 163 -12.67 8.09 -3.56
CA THR A 163 -11.35 7.86 -4.17
C THR A 163 -10.41 7.27 -3.13
N VAL A 164 -9.76 6.15 -3.45
CA VAL A 164 -8.81 5.45 -2.56
C VAL A 164 -7.44 5.42 -3.21
N TYR A 165 -6.42 5.76 -2.44
CA TYR A 165 -5.02 5.62 -2.85
C TYR A 165 -4.30 4.59 -1.97
N VAL A 166 -3.54 3.69 -2.58
CA VAL A 166 -2.63 2.73 -1.91
C VAL A 166 -1.23 3.04 -2.41
N SER A 167 -0.34 3.46 -1.50
CA SER A 167 0.95 4.00 -1.92
C SER A 167 1.95 2.95 -2.44
N GLY A 168 1.87 1.71 -1.92
CA GLY A 168 3.00 0.79 -2.03
C GLY A 168 4.26 1.37 -1.37
N ASP A 169 5.41 0.76 -1.64
CA ASP A 169 6.70 1.22 -1.13
C ASP A 169 7.18 2.46 -1.90
N ASN A 170 6.59 3.59 -1.56
CA ASN A 170 6.92 4.88 -2.15
C ASN A 170 7.68 5.77 -1.14
N ALA A 171 8.79 6.37 -1.55
CA ALA A 171 9.54 7.37 -0.80
C ALA A 171 9.44 8.79 -1.40
N SER A 172 8.73 8.95 -2.53
CA SER A 172 8.70 10.17 -3.30
C SER A 172 7.43 11.00 -3.05
N LEU A 173 7.58 12.17 -2.44
CA LEU A 173 6.49 13.15 -2.35
C LEU A 173 6.18 13.80 -3.69
N ASP A 174 7.11 13.83 -4.64
CA ASP A 174 6.85 14.34 -5.98
C ASP A 174 5.90 13.40 -6.75
N ALA A 175 6.07 12.08 -6.59
CA ALA A 175 5.08 11.12 -7.10
C ALA A 175 3.69 11.34 -6.48
N VAL A 176 3.61 11.64 -5.17
CA VAL A 176 2.35 11.96 -4.49
C VAL A 176 1.72 13.23 -5.05
N LYS A 177 2.50 14.27 -5.36
CA LYS A 177 1.99 15.52 -6.01
C LYS A 177 1.41 15.23 -7.38
N GLU A 178 2.10 14.44 -8.21
CA GLU A 178 1.58 14.04 -9.52
C GLU A 178 0.25 13.25 -9.43
N ILE A 179 0.09 12.44 -8.39
CA ILE A 179 -1.16 11.71 -8.11
C ILE A 179 -2.25 12.68 -7.69
N ALA A 180 -1.95 13.62 -6.78
CA ALA A 180 -2.89 14.65 -6.34
C ALA A 180 -3.39 15.50 -7.51
N GLU A 181 -2.52 15.94 -8.41
CA GLU A 181 -2.89 16.72 -9.60
C GLU A 181 -3.95 16.04 -10.48
N ARG A 182 -4.03 14.69 -10.41
CA ARG A 182 -4.96 13.91 -11.23
C ARG A 182 -6.22 13.45 -10.49
N PHE A 183 -6.11 13.21 -9.19
CA PHE A 183 -7.14 12.51 -8.41
C PHE A 183 -7.60 13.26 -7.16
N GLU A 184 -7.07 14.46 -6.85
CA GLU A 184 -7.49 15.21 -5.67
C GLU A 184 -8.98 15.64 -5.77
N PRO A 185 -9.76 15.52 -4.69
CA PRO A 185 -9.38 14.97 -3.39
C PRO A 185 -9.36 13.43 -3.37
N VAL A 186 -8.37 12.87 -2.66
CA VAL A 186 -8.33 11.45 -2.32
C VAL A 186 -9.04 11.26 -0.98
N ASP A 187 -10.15 10.53 -0.94
CA ASP A 187 -10.92 10.38 0.31
C ASP A 187 -10.18 9.55 1.37
N THR A 188 -9.61 8.42 0.96
CA THR A 188 -8.85 7.52 1.84
C THR A 188 -7.50 7.17 1.24
N ALA A 189 -6.44 7.34 2.02
CA ALA A 189 -5.10 6.90 1.64
C ALA A 189 -4.63 5.76 2.56
N ILE A 190 -4.24 4.64 1.97
CA ILE A 190 -3.54 3.53 2.63
C ILE A 190 -2.05 3.78 2.37
N LEU A 191 -1.35 4.31 3.39
CA LEU A 191 0.04 4.76 3.24
C LEU A 191 1.01 3.79 3.91
N PHE A 192 2.03 3.38 3.19
CA PHE A 192 3.16 2.62 3.69
C PHE A 192 4.12 3.62 4.33
N ALA A 193 4.36 3.52 5.66
CA ALA A 193 4.95 4.62 6.43
C ALA A 193 5.87 4.16 7.59
N GLY A 194 6.60 3.05 7.40
CA GLY A 194 7.50 2.50 8.43
C GLY A 194 8.92 3.04 8.39
N ALA A 195 9.24 3.96 7.48
CA ALA A 195 10.57 4.55 7.35
C ALA A 195 11.72 3.51 7.30
N PRO A 196 11.65 2.46 6.48
CA PRO A 196 12.72 1.46 6.42
C PRO A 196 14.03 2.09 6.00
N ARG A 197 15.10 1.72 6.72
CA ARG A 197 16.46 2.22 6.49
C ARG A 197 17.47 1.09 6.62
N PHE A 198 18.47 1.08 5.74
CA PHE A 198 19.55 0.09 5.75
C PHE A 198 20.90 0.79 5.71
N PRO A 199 21.38 1.39 6.83
CA PRO A 199 22.67 2.10 6.90
C PRO A 199 23.82 1.19 6.48
N GLY A 200 24.71 1.69 5.62
CA GLY A 200 25.85 0.95 5.11
C GLY A 200 25.53 -0.20 4.13
N VAL A 201 24.25 -0.38 3.79
CA VAL A 201 23.76 -1.44 2.87
C VAL A 201 23.06 -0.85 1.66
N LEU A 202 22.09 0.03 1.89
CA LEU A 202 21.23 0.59 0.84
C LEU A 202 21.16 2.11 0.97
N PHE A 203 21.52 2.82 -0.11
CA PHE A 203 21.44 4.29 -0.20
C PHE A 203 21.99 5.03 1.03
N ASP A 204 23.01 4.47 1.66
CA ASP A 204 23.63 5.01 2.89
C ASP A 204 22.62 5.30 4.03
N GLY A 205 21.56 4.50 4.11
CA GLY A 205 20.49 4.62 5.10
C GLY A 205 19.47 5.72 4.82
N ALA A 206 19.40 6.22 3.59
CA ALA A 206 18.29 7.08 3.18
C ALA A 206 16.96 6.32 3.21
N LEU A 207 15.86 7.07 3.27
CA LEU A 207 14.51 6.50 3.23
C LEU A 207 14.26 5.79 1.90
N ILE A 208 13.64 4.63 1.98
CA ILE A 208 13.17 3.88 0.81
C ILE A 208 11.64 3.75 0.76
N VAL A 209 10.96 4.13 1.85
CA VAL A 209 9.50 4.32 1.97
C VAL A 209 9.26 5.57 2.81
N LEU A 210 8.09 6.17 2.75
CA LEU A 210 7.75 7.35 3.56
C LEU A 210 8.03 7.12 5.05
N ASP A 211 8.55 8.16 5.72
CA ASP A 211 8.52 8.27 7.17
C ASP A 211 7.20 8.90 7.64
N SER A 212 7.01 8.99 8.95
CA SER A 212 5.77 9.51 9.55
C SER A 212 5.50 10.97 9.18
N VAL A 213 6.55 11.78 9.05
CA VAL A 213 6.42 13.21 8.66
C VAL A 213 6.01 13.32 7.20
N GLN A 214 6.66 12.55 6.33
CA GLN A 214 6.31 12.50 4.92
C GLN A 214 4.91 11.89 4.69
N ALA A 215 4.48 10.94 5.52
CA ALA A 215 3.12 10.39 5.45
C ALA A 215 2.06 11.46 5.79
N ALA A 216 2.33 12.30 6.79
CA ALA A 216 1.46 13.44 7.11
C ALA A 216 1.46 14.49 5.98
N GLU A 217 2.61 14.79 5.39
CA GLU A 217 2.73 15.69 4.24
C GLU A 217 1.99 15.13 3.01
N ALA A 218 2.13 13.83 2.74
CA ALA A 218 1.38 13.15 1.68
C ALA A 218 -0.14 13.25 1.88
N ALA A 219 -0.62 13.10 3.12
CA ALA A 219 -2.03 13.27 3.46
C ALA A 219 -2.53 14.69 3.19
N GLU A 220 -1.70 15.70 3.44
CA GLU A 220 -2.02 17.11 3.14
C GLU A 220 -2.03 17.37 1.64
N ILE A 221 -1.01 16.92 0.91
CA ILE A 221 -0.91 17.05 -0.56
C ILE A 221 -2.13 16.42 -1.25
N LEU A 222 -2.56 15.23 -0.83
CA LEU A 222 -3.70 14.50 -1.39
C LEU A 222 -5.05 15.07 -0.97
N GLY A 223 -5.10 16.02 -0.02
CA GLY A 223 -6.35 16.51 0.56
C GLY A 223 -7.17 15.43 1.26
N THR A 224 -6.53 14.35 1.71
CA THR A 224 -7.23 13.15 2.19
C THR A 224 -7.95 13.38 3.52
N ARG A 225 -9.11 12.74 3.68
CA ARG A 225 -9.91 12.80 4.91
C ARG A 225 -9.56 11.70 5.90
N ARG A 226 -9.03 10.57 5.39
CA ARG A 226 -8.68 9.41 6.20
C ARG A 226 -7.37 8.81 5.72
N VAL A 227 -6.48 8.53 6.65
CA VAL A 227 -5.22 7.81 6.41
C VAL A 227 -5.21 6.54 7.21
N VAL A 228 -5.04 5.41 6.54
CA VAL A 228 -4.79 4.11 7.15
C VAL A 228 -3.32 3.78 6.94
N PRO A 229 -2.45 3.95 7.94
CA PRO A 229 -1.05 3.61 7.78
C PRO A 229 -0.87 2.09 7.85
N VAL A 230 0.03 1.60 7.03
CA VAL A 230 0.48 0.21 6.98
C VAL A 230 1.99 0.17 6.82
N HIS A 231 2.60 -1.02 6.83
CA HIS A 231 4.04 -1.18 6.60
C HIS A 231 4.90 -0.37 7.59
N TYR A 232 4.49 -0.36 8.88
CA TYR A 232 5.18 0.33 9.97
C TYR A 232 5.40 -0.56 11.20
N ASP A 233 4.93 -1.80 11.14
CA ASP A 233 5.06 -2.80 12.19
C ASP A 233 5.45 -4.16 11.62
N SER A 234 5.69 -5.12 12.49
CA SER A 234 5.92 -6.55 12.18
C SER A 234 7.25 -6.88 11.51
N TRP A 235 8.09 -5.91 11.13
CA TRP A 235 9.39 -6.14 10.51
C TRP A 235 10.48 -5.31 11.19
N ALA A 236 11.67 -5.91 11.39
CA ALA A 236 12.76 -5.31 12.18
C ALA A 236 13.42 -4.07 11.54
N HIS A 237 13.31 -3.91 10.23
CA HIS A 237 13.92 -2.81 9.48
C HIS A 237 13.06 -1.55 9.42
N PHE A 238 11.84 -1.58 9.92
CA PHE A 238 11.03 -0.38 10.10
C PHE A 238 11.57 0.42 11.27
N THR A 239 11.90 1.67 11.03
CA THR A 239 12.54 2.54 12.02
C THR A 239 11.56 3.47 12.74
N GLU A 240 10.33 3.58 12.23
CA GLU A 240 9.24 4.34 12.82
C GLU A 240 7.97 3.48 12.91
N GLY A 241 7.13 3.78 13.89
CA GLY A 241 5.94 3.04 14.21
C GLY A 241 4.76 3.92 14.59
N ARG A 242 3.80 3.35 15.32
CA ARG A 242 2.58 4.01 15.75
C ARG A 242 2.81 5.35 16.47
N ASN A 243 3.80 5.42 17.35
CA ASN A 243 4.05 6.62 18.15
C ASN A 243 4.54 7.78 17.28
N GLU A 244 5.46 7.51 16.37
CA GLU A 244 6.01 8.49 15.43
C GLU A 244 4.91 8.99 14.49
N LEU A 245 4.05 8.11 13.98
CA LEU A 245 2.88 8.47 13.18
C LEU A 245 1.95 9.41 13.94
N VAL A 246 1.54 9.06 15.16
CA VAL A 246 0.67 9.93 15.99
C VAL A 246 1.32 11.28 16.24
N ALA A 247 2.62 11.32 16.54
CA ALA A 247 3.35 12.55 16.80
C ALA A 247 3.42 13.45 15.55
N ALA A 248 3.73 12.87 14.38
CA ALA A 248 3.82 13.60 13.12
C ALA A 248 2.47 14.17 12.69
N PHE A 249 1.43 13.35 12.72
CA PHE A 249 0.07 13.78 12.37
C PHE A 249 -0.50 14.81 13.36
N THR A 250 -0.17 14.69 14.66
CA THR A 250 -0.53 15.70 15.66
C THR A 250 0.17 17.04 15.34
N THR A 251 1.47 16.99 15.04
CA THR A 251 2.24 18.19 14.67
C THR A 251 1.70 18.88 13.42
N ALA A 252 1.27 18.10 12.45
CA ALA A 252 0.66 18.60 11.22
C ALA A 252 -0.81 19.07 11.42
N GLY A 253 -1.43 18.83 12.58
CA GLY A 253 -2.84 19.13 12.81
C GLY A 253 -3.81 18.18 12.08
N LEU A 254 -3.35 16.99 11.75
CA LEU A 254 -4.07 15.99 10.94
C LEU A 254 -4.40 14.71 11.72
N VAL A 255 -4.20 14.68 13.04
CA VAL A 255 -4.36 13.47 13.86
C VAL A 255 -5.78 12.87 13.76
N ASP A 256 -6.80 13.69 13.60
CA ASP A 256 -8.19 13.23 13.43
C ASP A 256 -8.45 12.49 12.11
N ARG A 257 -7.52 12.58 11.16
CA ARG A 257 -7.55 11.83 9.89
C ARG A 257 -6.86 10.47 9.98
N LEU A 258 -6.05 10.25 11.02
CA LEU A 258 -5.24 9.04 11.19
C LEU A 258 -6.08 7.92 11.78
N ASP A 259 -6.29 6.88 11.00
CA ASP A 259 -7.00 5.66 11.41
C ASP A 259 -6.01 4.52 11.64
N LEU A 260 -5.71 4.28 12.89
CA LEU A 260 -4.80 3.21 13.33
C LEU A 260 -5.54 1.90 13.67
N GLY A 261 -6.84 1.86 13.44
CA GLY A 261 -7.69 0.76 13.86
C GLY A 261 -7.81 0.67 15.39
N ASP A 262 -8.57 -0.32 15.85
CA ASP A 262 -8.64 -0.63 17.28
C ASP A 262 -7.28 -1.11 17.78
N GLU A 263 -6.95 -0.82 19.03
CA GLU A 263 -5.71 -1.30 19.66
C GLU A 263 -5.63 -2.83 19.57
N ARG A 264 -4.53 -3.33 19.01
CA ARG A 264 -4.25 -4.77 18.87
C ARG A 264 -3.60 -5.30 20.13
#